data_06a3446930e6d634a10e279195bccad1
#
_entry.id   06a3446930e6d634a10e279195bccad1
#
_cell.length_a   1.000
_cell.length_b   1.000
_cell.length_c   1.000
_cell.angle_alpha   90.00
_cell.angle_beta   90.00
_cell.angle_gamma   90.00
#
_symmetry.space_group_name_H-M   'P 1'
#
loop_
_entity.id
_entity.type
_entity.pdbx_description
1 polymer ?
#
loop_
_entity_poly.entity_id
_entity_poly.type
_entity_poly.pdbx_seq_one_letter_code
_entity_poly.pdbx_strand_id
1 'polypeptide(L)'
;MPGALRLTAILLVALAALALGACGGDDEREAKNEYVRQVNNTQNEFAQTVTTVSERITKKSSSSQDRKTLQEFQTAIDDVVTDLRDIEVPDAVKSEHEQLVKAMSSFGAEIRKATRALRNPDAVTIAEAQRTIQGATQTVNVRIDQAIAAINSKLGQK
;
A
#
# COMPACT_ATOMS: atom_id res chain seq x y z
N MET A 1 -28.13 9.75 -6.24
CA MET A 1 -27.29 10.36 -5.19
C MET A 1 -25.87 9.89 -5.43
N PRO A 2 -24.93 10.74 -5.83
CA PRO A 2 -23.58 10.32 -6.11
C PRO A 2 -22.84 10.14 -4.78
N GLY A 3 -22.51 8.88 -4.47
CA GLY A 3 -21.60 8.57 -3.37
C GLY A 3 -20.25 9.22 -3.63
N ALA A 4 -19.83 10.12 -2.77
CA ALA A 4 -18.46 10.61 -2.77
C ALA A 4 -17.53 9.41 -2.63
N LEU A 5 -16.56 9.30 -3.51
CA LEU A 5 -15.47 8.35 -3.39
C LEU A 5 -14.74 8.69 -2.08
N ARG A 6 -15.20 8.13 -0.98
CA ARG A 6 -14.44 8.15 0.26
C ARG A 6 -13.39 7.06 0.08
N LEU A 7 -12.21 7.45 -0.42
CA LEU A 7 -11.00 6.68 -0.18
C LEU A 7 -10.86 6.65 1.35
N THR A 8 -11.43 5.59 1.93
CA THR A 8 -11.31 5.33 3.36
C THR A 8 -9.82 5.24 3.65
N ALA A 9 -9.37 6.04 4.59
CA ALA A 9 -7.98 6.13 4.98
C ALA A 9 -7.38 4.73 5.10
N ILE A 10 -6.30 4.49 4.34
CA ILE A 10 -5.45 3.31 4.53
C ILE A 10 -4.90 3.47 5.94
N LEU A 11 -5.38 2.62 6.86
CA LEU A 11 -4.90 2.62 8.25
C LEU A 11 -3.47 2.08 8.23
N LEU A 12 -2.51 2.99 8.27
CA LEU A 12 -1.10 2.67 8.35
C LEU A 12 -0.80 2.18 9.76
N VAL A 13 -0.71 0.87 9.90
CA VAL A 13 -0.15 0.27 11.11
C VAL A 13 1.36 0.49 11.06
N ALA A 14 1.85 1.45 11.82
CA ALA A 14 3.28 1.69 11.96
C ALA A 14 3.96 0.48 12.64
N LEU A 15 5.06 0.01 12.07
CA LEU A 15 5.95 -0.89 12.77
C LEU A 15 6.56 -0.14 13.97
N ALA A 16 6.20 -0.52 15.19
CA ALA A 16 6.76 0.09 16.38
C ALA A 16 8.17 -0.50 16.64
N ALA A 17 9.20 0.34 16.54
CA ALA A 17 10.54 -0.01 16.94
C ALA A 17 10.63 0.01 18.48
N LEU A 18 10.45 -1.12 19.13
CA LEU A 18 10.74 -1.30 20.56
C LEU A 18 12.07 -2.02 20.70
N ALA A 19 13.06 -1.32 21.25
CA ALA A 19 14.33 -1.90 21.65
C ALA A 19 14.09 -2.87 22.83
N LEU A 20 13.94 -4.17 22.55
CA LEU A 20 13.89 -5.21 23.56
C LEU A 20 15.15 -6.05 23.42
N GLY A 21 15.96 -6.05 24.49
CA GLY A 21 17.11 -6.91 24.63
C GLY A 21 16.71 -8.38 24.62
N ALA A 22 17.04 -9.06 23.54
CA ALA A 22 17.10 -10.51 23.47
C ALA A 22 18.39 -10.86 22.74
N CYS A 23 19.09 -11.87 23.20
CA CYS A 23 20.40 -12.36 22.80
C CYS A 23 20.48 -12.73 21.30
N GLY A 24 20.62 -11.75 20.47
CA GLY A 24 21.11 -11.80 19.10
C GLY A 24 22.26 -10.78 19.06
N GLY A 25 23.33 -11.05 18.32
CA GLY A 25 24.44 -10.11 18.20
C GLY A 25 23.97 -8.72 17.75
N ASP A 26 24.76 -7.70 18.03
CA ASP A 26 24.40 -6.31 17.69
C ASP A 26 24.07 -6.16 16.19
N ASP A 27 24.74 -6.91 15.32
CA ASP A 27 24.51 -6.93 13.88
C ASP A 27 23.09 -7.41 13.48
N GLU A 28 22.58 -8.45 14.14
CA GLU A 28 21.22 -8.97 13.86
C GLU A 28 20.14 -7.99 14.32
N ARG A 29 20.36 -7.32 15.43
CA ARG A 29 19.45 -6.27 15.92
C ARG A 29 19.45 -5.05 15.01
N GLU A 30 20.62 -4.65 14.53
CA GLU A 30 20.76 -3.53 13.59
C GLU A 30 20.06 -3.85 12.27
N ALA A 31 20.24 -5.03 11.70
CA ALA A 31 19.55 -5.47 10.48
C ALA A 31 18.02 -5.47 10.65
N LYS A 32 17.49 -5.92 11.78
CA LYS A 32 16.05 -5.86 12.08
C LYS A 32 15.53 -4.43 12.18
N ASN A 33 16.27 -3.56 12.85
CA ASN A 33 15.89 -2.14 12.99
C ASN A 33 15.93 -1.41 11.64
N GLU A 34 16.94 -1.67 10.82
CA GLU A 34 17.08 -1.11 9.48
C GLU A 34 15.92 -1.56 8.59
N TYR A 35 15.59 -2.84 8.58
CA TYR A 35 14.45 -3.39 7.86
C TYR A 35 13.13 -2.69 8.26
N VAL A 36 12.87 -2.57 9.57
CA VAL A 36 11.68 -1.91 10.09
C VAL A 36 11.62 -0.45 9.65
N ARG A 37 12.76 0.25 9.70
CA ARG A 37 12.86 1.65 9.27
C ARG A 37 12.55 1.80 7.78
N GLN A 38 13.11 0.95 6.93
CA GLN A 38 12.88 1.00 5.47
C GLN A 38 11.43 0.71 5.13
N VAL A 39 10.81 -0.33 5.71
CA VAL A 39 9.39 -0.63 5.50
C VAL A 39 8.49 0.53 5.94
N ASN A 40 8.78 1.14 7.11
CA ASN A 40 8.02 2.29 7.59
C ASN A 40 8.16 3.51 6.67
N ASN A 41 9.34 3.79 6.14
CA ASN A 41 9.57 4.88 5.19
C ASN A 41 8.73 4.68 3.92
N THR A 42 8.80 3.49 3.31
CA THR A 42 8.02 3.15 2.12
C THR A 42 6.51 3.29 2.39
N GLN A 43 6.03 2.86 3.56
CA GLN A 43 4.62 3.02 3.94
C GLN A 43 4.23 4.50 4.10
N ASN A 44 5.06 5.32 4.72
CA ASN A 44 4.79 6.73 4.92
C ASN A 44 4.73 7.50 3.58
N GLU A 45 5.64 7.23 2.67
CA GLU A 45 5.66 7.81 1.33
C GLU A 45 4.40 7.42 0.55
N PHE A 46 4.00 6.16 0.62
CA PHE A 46 2.75 5.70 0.01
C PHE A 46 1.53 6.38 0.61
N ALA A 47 1.47 6.56 1.93
CA ALA A 47 0.36 7.26 2.60
C ALA A 47 0.22 8.71 2.15
N GLN A 48 1.33 9.42 2.00
CA GLN A 48 1.33 10.80 1.47
C GLN A 48 0.79 10.82 0.04
N THR A 49 1.20 9.86 -0.79
CA THR A 49 0.68 9.73 -2.16
C THR A 49 -0.82 9.48 -2.18
N VAL A 50 -1.33 8.55 -1.35
CA VAL A 50 -2.77 8.26 -1.23
C VAL A 50 -3.54 9.52 -0.83
N THR A 51 -3.04 10.29 0.12
CA THR A 51 -3.65 11.55 0.56
C THR A 51 -3.73 12.53 -0.60
N THR A 52 -2.61 12.77 -1.28
CA THR A 52 -2.53 13.68 -2.44
C THR A 52 -3.49 13.27 -3.56
N VAL A 53 -3.55 11.99 -3.90
CA VAL A 53 -4.46 11.44 -4.92
C VAL A 53 -5.93 11.64 -4.51
N SER A 54 -6.25 11.38 -3.24
CA SER A 54 -7.61 11.53 -2.72
C SER A 54 -8.13 12.96 -2.79
N GLU A 55 -7.26 13.94 -2.58
CA GLU A 55 -7.61 15.36 -2.65
C GLU A 55 -7.87 15.82 -4.10
N ARG A 56 -7.26 15.17 -5.10
CA ARG A 56 -7.36 15.54 -6.52
C ARG A 56 -8.59 14.95 -7.20
N ILE A 57 -9.11 13.82 -6.74
CA ILE A 57 -10.33 13.18 -7.28
C ILE A 57 -11.54 13.71 -6.52
N THR A 58 -12.20 14.69 -7.10
CA THR A 58 -13.35 15.38 -6.47
C THR A 58 -14.59 15.30 -7.37
N LYS A 59 -15.74 15.73 -6.85
CA LYS A 59 -16.98 15.85 -7.65
C LYS A 59 -16.87 16.87 -8.79
N LYS A 60 -15.84 17.72 -8.78
CA LYS A 60 -15.61 18.78 -9.78
C LYS A 60 -14.52 18.40 -10.79
N SER A 61 -13.77 17.32 -10.54
CA SER A 61 -12.74 16.87 -11.47
C SER A 61 -13.36 16.25 -12.70
N SER A 62 -12.73 16.45 -13.86
CA SER A 62 -13.15 15.83 -15.11
C SER A 62 -12.64 14.38 -15.19
N SER A 63 -13.30 13.53 -15.98
CA SER A 63 -12.86 12.14 -16.22
C SER A 63 -11.42 12.07 -16.77
N SER A 64 -10.96 13.08 -17.50
CA SER A 64 -9.58 13.16 -17.97
C SER A 64 -8.60 13.42 -16.83
N GLN A 65 -8.94 14.32 -15.90
CA GLN A 65 -8.15 14.60 -14.71
C GLN A 65 -8.09 13.38 -13.79
N ASP A 66 -9.24 12.74 -13.55
CA ASP A 66 -9.32 11.53 -12.72
C ASP A 66 -8.47 10.41 -13.29
N ARG A 67 -8.52 10.20 -14.61
CA ARG A 67 -7.68 9.19 -15.26
C ARG A 67 -6.19 9.48 -15.09
N LYS A 68 -5.77 10.74 -15.27
CA LYS A 68 -4.37 11.15 -15.06
C LYS A 68 -3.94 10.92 -13.62
N THR A 69 -4.77 11.31 -12.67
CA THR A 69 -4.52 11.10 -11.23
C THR A 69 -4.40 9.61 -10.88
N LEU A 70 -5.25 8.75 -11.46
CA LEU A 70 -5.16 7.30 -11.27
C LEU A 70 -3.94 6.68 -11.94
N GLN A 71 -3.44 7.23 -13.05
CA GLN A 71 -2.18 6.81 -13.66
C GLN A 71 -0.99 7.16 -12.77
N GLU A 72 -0.95 8.38 -12.22
CA GLU A 72 0.07 8.80 -11.25
C GLU A 72 0.04 7.92 -10.00
N PHE A 73 -1.15 7.59 -9.50
CA PHE A 73 -1.32 6.68 -8.38
C PHE A 73 -0.81 5.26 -8.68
N GLN A 74 -1.06 4.78 -9.90
CA GLN A 74 -0.54 3.48 -10.34
C GLN A 74 0.98 3.48 -10.35
N THR A 75 1.62 4.54 -10.88
CA THR A 75 3.08 4.67 -10.86
C THR A 75 3.61 4.62 -9.43
N ALA A 76 3.00 5.36 -8.51
CA ALA A 76 3.40 5.34 -7.10
C ALA A 76 3.25 3.96 -6.44
N ILE A 77 2.24 3.17 -6.81
CA ILE A 77 2.13 1.79 -6.32
C ILE A 77 3.26 0.91 -6.90
N ASP A 78 3.59 1.09 -8.17
CA ASP A 78 4.67 0.33 -8.82
C ASP A 78 6.04 0.71 -8.19
N ASP A 79 6.26 1.97 -7.84
CA ASP A 79 7.45 2.45 -7.11
C ASP A 79 7.53 1.79 -5.72
N VAL A 80 6.43 1.81 -4.94
CA VAL A 80 6.38 1.13 -3.63
C VAL A 80 6.70 -0.37 -3.74
N VAL A 81 6.21 -1.05 -4.78
CA VAL A 81 6.54 -2.46 -5.01
C VAL A 81 8.03 -2.65 -5.30
N THR A 82 8.64 -1.72 -6.01
CA THR A 82 10.08 -1.73 -6.29
C THR A 82 10.86 -1.49 -5.02
N ASP A 83 10.53 -0.44 -4.28
CA ASP A 83 11.20 -0.09 -3.02
C ASP A 83 11.13 -1.23 -2.01
N LEU A 84 9.95 -1.87 -1.86
CA LEU A 84 9.81 -3.04 -0.99
C LEU A 84 10.70 -4.20 -1.43
N ARG A 85 10.88 -4.45 -2.72
CA ARG A 85 11.73 -5.53 -3.22
C ARG A 85 13.21 -5.27 -3.01
N ASP A 86 13.61 -4.00 -2.96
CA ASP A 86 15.01 -3.58 -2.79
C ASP A 86 15.44 -3.56 -1.32
N ILE A 87 14.50 -3.73 -0.37
CA ILE A 87 14.80 -3.85 1.05
C ILE A 87 15.57 -5.15 1.33
N GLU A 88 16.65 -5.04 2.10
CA GLU A 88 17.33 -6.20 2.65
C GLU A 88 16.49 -6.83 3.77
N VAL A 89 16.01 -8.05 3.54
CA VAL A 89 15.01 -8.70 4.41
C VAL A 89 15.66 -9.73 5.32
N PRO A 90 15.53 -9.61 6.66
CA PRO A 90 15.97 -10.63 7.59
C PRO A 90 15.31 -11.99 7.32
N ASP A 91 16.06 -13.07 7.40
CA ASP A 91 15.58 -14.43 7.10
C ASP A 91 14.29 -14.79 7.84
N ALA A 92 14.17 -14.33 9.08
CA ALA A 92 13.01 -14.61 9.93
C ALA A 92 11.68 -14.12 9.36
N VAL A 93 11.68 -13.10 8.49
CA VAL A 93 10.46 -12.44 7.98
C VAL A 93 10.33 -12.45 6.46
N LYS A 94 11.20 -13.17 5.74
CA LYS A 94 11.18 -13.23 4.27
C LYS A 94 9.80 -13.59 3.70
N SER A 95 9.17 -14.61 4.27
CA SER A 95 7.85 -15.06 3.81
C SER A 95 6.76 -14.01 3.98
N GLU A 96 6.76 -13.30 5.09
CA GLU A 96 5.79 -12.24 5.42
C GLU A 96 6.05 -11.00 4.56
N HIS A 97 7.31 -10.68 4.34
CA HIS A 97 7.68 -9.60 3.42
C HIS A 97 7.24 -9.88 1.98
N GLU A 98 7.42 -11.11 1.49
CA GLU A 98 6.91 -11.51 0.17
C GLU A 98 5.38 -11.39 0.09
N GLN A 99 4.65 -11.66 1.17
CA GLN A 99 3.21 -11.46 1.23
C GLN A 99 2.84 -9.97 1.13
N LEU A 100 3.61 -9.09 1.79
CA LEU A 100 3.44 -7.63 1.68
C LEU A 100 3.67 -7.15 0.25
N VAL A 101 4.78 -7.54 -0.39
CA VAL A 101 5.07 -7.24 -1.80
C VAL A 101 3.96 -7.73 -2.73
N LYS A 102 3.47 -8.96 -2.51
CA LYS A 102 2.38 -9.55 -3.29
C LYS A 102 1.07 -8.81 -3.11
N ALA A 103 0.76 -8.36 -1.90
CA ALA A 103 -0.44 -7.58 -1.61
C ALA A 103 -0.42 -6.26 -2.40
N MET A 104 0.69 -5.52 -2.36
CA MET A 104 0.86 -4.27 -3.10
C MET A 104 0.84 -4.48 -4.62
N SER A 105 1.52 -5.50 -5.13
CA SER A 105 1.50 -5.84 -6.56
C SER A 105 0.07 -6.17 -7.07
N SER A 106 -0.69 -6.92 -6.26
CA SER A 106 -2.08 -7.25 -6.59
C SER A 106 -2.98 -6.01 -6.59
N PHE A 107 -2.78 -5.11 -5.64
CA PHE A 107 -3.47 -3.83 -5.59
C PHE A 107 -3.20 -3.00 -6.85
N GLY A 108 -1.93 -2.86 -7.25
CA GLY A 108 -1.55 -2.16 -8.48
C GLY A 108 -2.21 -2.76 -9.73
N ALA A 109 -2.36 -4.09 -9.80
CA ALA A 109 -3.05 -4.75 -10.91
C ALA A 109 -4.54 -4.38 -10.99
N GLU A 110 -5.24 -4.28 -9.84
CA GLU A 110 -6.65 -3.88 -9.81
C GLU A 110 -6.82 -2.38 -10.15
N ILE A 111 -5.93 -1.52 -9.67
CA ILE A 111 -5.93 -0.09 -10.06
C ILE A 111 -5.70 0.06 -11.57
N ARG A 112 -4.75 -0.68 -12.16
CA ARG A 112 -4.54 -0.69 -13.62
C ARG A 112 -5.79 -1.14 -14.38
N LYS A 113 -6.51 -2.13 -13.88
CA LYS A 113 -7.76 -2.61 -14.48
C LYS A 113 -8.84 -1.52 -14.45
N ALA A 114 -9.04 -0.88 -13.30
CA ALA A 114 -9.99 0.22 -13.16
C ALA A 114 -9.63 1.42 -14.06
N THR A 115 -8.34 1.80 -14.12
CA THR A 115 -7.86 2.90 -14.98
C THR A 115 -8.09 2.61 -16.46
N ARG A 116 -7.90 1.35 -16.90
CA ARG A 116 -8.19 0.95 -18.29
C ARG A 116 -9.68 1.02 -18.61
N ALA A 117 -10.54 0.62 -17.69
CA ALA A 117 -11.98 0.69 -17.87
C ALA A 117 -12.47 2.15 -18.09
N LEU A 118 -11.78 3.13 -17.51
CA LEU A 118 -12.09 4.55 -17.65
C LEU A 118 -11.58 5.19 -18.96
N ARG A 119 -11.08 4.43 -19.93
CA ARG A 119 -10.67 5.00 -21.23
C ARG A 119 -11.85 5.47 -22.08
N ASN A 120 -12.97 4.73 -22.04
CA ASN A 120 -14.23 5.08 -22.69
C ASN A 120 -15.35 5.04 -21.64
N PRO A 121 -15.42 6.05 -20.76
CA PRO A 121 -16.28 6.01 -19.60
C PRO A 121 -17.75 6.20 -20.00
N ASP A 122 -18.58 5.23 -19.67
CA ASP A 122 -20.02 5.38 -19.50
C ASP A 122 -20.39 5.25 -18.01
N ALA A 123 -21.66 5.47 -17.68
CA ALA A 123 -22.12 5.44 -16.30
C ALA A 123 -21.91 4.06 -15.63
N VAL A 124 -22.03 2.97 -16.37
CA VAL A 124 -21.85 1.61 -15.90
C VAL A 124 -20.37 1.35 -15.61
N THR A 125 -19.51 1.66 -16.59
CA THR A 125 -18.06 1.48 -16.49
C THR A 125 -17.45 2.28 -15.34
N ILE A 126 -17.93 3.52 -15.12
CA ILE A 126 -17.51 4.35 -13.99
C ILE A 126 -17.90 3.69 -12.65
N ALA A 127 -19.14 3.20 -12.53
CA ALA A 127 -19.61 2.55 -11.31
C ALA A 127 -18.85 1.24 -11.03
N GLU A 128 -18.50 0.48 -12.07
CA GLU A 128 -17.68 -0.73 -11.95
C GLU A 128 -16.24 -0.43 -11.54
N ALA A 129 -15.61 0.58 -12.14
CA ALA A 129 -14.28 1.02 -11.75
C ALA A 129 -14.22 1.46 -10.28
N GLN A 130 -15.23 2.22 -9.82
CA GLN A 130 -15.35 2.62 -8.42
C GLN A 130 -15.46 1.42 -7.47
N ARG A 131 -16.31 0.44 -7.79
CA ARG A 131 -16.44 -0.79 -6.99
C ARG A 131 -15.15 -1.60 -6.97
N THR A 132 -14.47 -1.71 -8.09
CA THR A 132 -13.18 -2.39 -8.21
C THR A 132 -12.13 -1.73 -7.30
N ILE A 133 -12.00 -0.39 -7.35
CA ILE A 133 -11.05 0.35 -6.51
C ILE A 133 -11.38 0.17 -5.02
N GLN A 134 -12.66 0.29 -4.64
CA GLN A 134 -13.08 0.10 -3.24
C GLN A 134 -12.78 -1.31 -2.73
N GLY A 135 -13.12 -2.34 -3.50
CA GLY A 135 -12.85 -3.73 -3.14
C GLY A 135 -11.35 -4.04 -3.06
N ALA A 136 -10.58 -3.51 -4.01
CA ALA A 136 -9.12 -3.66 -4.00
C ALA A 136 -8.49 -2.98 -2.77
N THR A 137 -8.95 -1.77 -2.42
CA THR A 137 -8.48 -1.03 -1.24
C THR A 137 -8.77 -1.80 0.05
N GLN A 138 -9.98 -2.33 0.22
CA GLN A 138 -10.32 -3.15 1.39
C GLN A 138 -9.46 -4.41 1.47
N THR A 139 -9.27 -5.08 0.35
CA THR A 139 -8.50 -6.33 0.28
C THR A 139 -7.02 -6.07 0.59
N VAL A 140 -6.43 -5.02 0.04
CA VAL A 140 -5.01 -4.71 0.29
C VAL A 140 -4.78 -4.31 1.74
N ASN A 141 -5.66 -3.52 2.35
CA ASN A 141 -5.54 -3.13 3.76
C ASN A 141 -5.49 -4.37 4.67
N VAL A 142 -6.45 -5.29 4.51
CA VAL A 142 -6.46 -6.53 5.31
C VAL A 142 -5.17 -7.34 5.13
N ARG A 143 -4.67 -7.46 3.90
CA ARG A 143 -3.44 -8.23 3.63
C ARG A 143 -2.19 -7.55 4.17
N ILE A 144 -2.11 -6.23 4.09
CA ILE A 144 -1.01 -5.44 4.65
C ILE A 144 -1.01 -5.60 6.18
N ASP A 145 -2.17 -5.40 6.83
CA ASP A 145 -2.30 -5.54 8.28
C ASP A 145 -1.87 -6.94 8.75
N GLN A 146 -2.29 -7.99 8.04
CA GLN A 146 -1.90 -9.37 8.33
C GLN A 146 -0.39 -9.58 8.18
N ALA A 147 0.21 -9.09 7.09
CA ALA A 147 1.64 -9.23 6.84
C ALA A 147 2.45 -8.47 7.91
N ILE A 148 2.08 -7.23 8.22
CA ILE A 148 2.73 -6.41 9.24
C ILE A 148 2.61 -7.03 10.64
N ALA A 149 1.42 -7.51 11.01
CA ALA A 149 1.23 -8.19 12.29
C ALA A 149 2.11 -9.45 12.42
N ALA A 150 2.24 -10.22 11.35
CA ALA A 150 3.09 -11.41 11.32
C ALA A 150 4.59 -11.04 11.38
N ILE A 151 5.02 -9.99 10.66
CA ILE A 151 6.38 -9.44 10.74
C ILE A 151 6.69 -9.01 12.18
N ASN A 152 5.82 -8.19 12.79
CA ASN A 152 6.00 -7.71 14.16
C ASN A 152 6.13 -8.87 15.14
N SER A 153 5.27 -9.88 15.03
CA SER A 153 5.32 -11.08 15.88
C SER A 153 6.66 -11.83 15.76
N LYS A 154 7.16 -11.98 14.54
CA LYS A 154 8.44 -12.70 14.29
C LYS A 154 9.67 -11.90 14.71
N LEU A 155 9.61 -10.57 14.59
CA LEU A 155 10.69 -9.69 15.06
C LEU A 155 10.67 -9.46 16.57
N GLY A 156 9.67 -10.03 17.30
CA GLY A 156 9.52 -9.87 18.75
C GLY A 156 8.99 -8.49 19.14
N GLN A 157 8.35 -7.79 18.24
CA GLN A 157 7.70 -6.49 18.48
C GLN A 157 6.25 -6.73 18.92
N LYS A 158 5.82 -6.05 20.00
CA LYS A 158 4.47 -6.15 20.55
C LYS A 158 3.71 -4.85 20.31
#